data_2a91fff4bbd827ce65936bc6a6763112
#
_entry.id   2a91fff4bbd827ce65936bc6a6763112
#
_cell.length_a   1.000
_cell.length_b   1.000
_cell.length_c   1.000
_cell.angle_alpha   90.00
_cell.angle_beta   90.00
_cell.angle_gamma   90.00
#
_symmetry.space_group_name_H-M   'P 1'
#
loop_
_entity.id
_entity.type
_entity.pdbx_description
1 polymer ?
#
loop_
_entity_poly.entity_id
_entity_poly.type
_entity_poly.pdbx_seq_one_letter_code
_entity_poly.pdbx_strand_id
1 'polypeptide(L)'
;MINKLFRLTAKILGKPIDHQKYMHKGVVLCPAEEQLSPPAIYIDSHLNRIKGIPATSSKEREYCYLHQRTAKHSPTILYSIGSSILFRGGLWTGKREVMLRRLNEGDSRYKFDLKQAVLTDSDIANQYFGHWVHDVMPASLIGTAEMPSLAFKKPHYPHAVDYHHLLDLNTIYGNQGEVRNLYLLSDFSQNSHKIKRYLEIRKRIKEKLNPVDSDYQGIYIARGTTGVKRMLSNEQVLIEHLVKRGFDIVYPEQMSVEMLIRKLWNVPLVISVEGSALAHAIYSIALNGAYLVLQPYFRVTHIHKGICDAMNRPYGFYVCPPGNEVGSFVIDSMADLDSMIDRLHDESGNRNASN
;
A
#
# COMPACT_ATOMS: atom_id res chain seq x y z
N MET A 1 -29.88 17.32 -4.75
CA MET A 1 -30.84 16.78 -5.72
C MET A 1 -30.19 16.26 -6.98
N ILE A 2 -29.38 17.03 -7.71
CA ILE A 2 -28.72 16.65 -8.97
C ILE A 2 -27.85 15.39 -8.83
N ASN A 3 -27.14 15.20 -7.72
CA ASN A 3 -26.31 14.02 -7.46
C ASN A 3 -27.09 12.71 -7.36
N LYS A 4 -28.26 12.75 -6.71
CA LYS A 4 -29.17 11.60 -6.62
C LYS A 4 -29.74 11.26 -8.00
N LEU A 5 -30.10 12.28 -8.78
CA LEU A 5 -30.64 12.12 -10.12
C LEU A 5 -29.61 11.51 -11.06
N PHE A 6 -28.37 12.04 -11.10
CA PHE A 6 -27.28 11.49 -11.92
C PHE A 6 -26.99 10.02 -11.59
N ARG A 7 -26.85 9.70 -10.28
CA ARG A 7 -26.61 8.31 -9.85
C ARG A 7 -27.78 7.37 -10.16
N LEU A 8 -29.01 7.87 -10.03
CA LEU A 8 -30.22 7.10 -10.37
C LEU A 8 -30.26 6.85 -11.87
N THR A 9 -30.06 7.89 -12.68
CA THR A 9 -30.01 7.77 -14.14
C THR A 9 -28.89 6.82 -14.59
N ALA A 10 -27.71 6.93 -14.01
CA ALA A 10 -26.59 6.06 -14.27
C ALA A 10 -26.90 4.59 -13.91
N LYS A 11 -27.59 4.34 -12.80
CA LYS A 11 -28.02 2.98 -12.41
C LYS A 11 -29.10 2.41 -13.33
N ILE A 12 -29.99 3.24 -13.83
CA ILE A 12 -31.12 2.79 -14.67
C ILE A 12 -30.72 2.62 -16.14
N LEU A 13 -29.93 3.55 -16.67
CA LEU A 13 -29.60 3.63 -18.10
C LEU A 13 -28.18 3.15 -18.42
N GLY A 14 -27.30 3.10 -17.43
CA GLY A 14 -25.91 2.72 -17.61
C GLY A 14 -25.67 1.25 -17.32
N LYS A 15 -24.75 0.65 -18.08
CA LYS A 15 -24.23 -0.68 -17.81
C LYS A 15 -22.91 -0.54 -17.04
N PRO A 16 -22.60 -1.42 -16.08
CA PRO A 16 -21.26 -1.41 -15.46
C PRO A 16 -20.17 -1.52 -16.53
N ILE A 17 -19.05 -0.81 -16.31
CA ILE A 17 -17.87 -0.96 -17.18
C ILE A 17 -17.37 -2.40 -17.04
N ASP A 18 -17.42 -3.14 -18.13
CA ASP A 18 -16.83 -4.47 -18.20
C ASP A 18 -15.34 -4.35 -18.53
N HIS A 19 -14.52 -4.45 -17.50
CA HIS A 19 -13.06 -4.37 -17.63
C HIS A 19 -12.51 -5.43 -18.59
N GLN A 20 -13.07 -6.65 -18.62
CA GLN A 20 -12.60 -7.73 -19.47
C GLN A 20 -12.75 -7.41 -20.97
N LYS A 21 -13.85 -6.75 -21.33
CA LYS A 21 -14.13 -6.32 -22.70
C LYS A 21 -13.06 -5.40 -23.28
N TYR A 22 -12.39 -4.62 -22.43
CA TYR A 22 -11.37 -3.66 -22.83
C TYR A 22 -9.94 -4.22 -22.72
N MET A 23 -9.69 -5.23 -21.88
CA MET A 23 -8.37 -5.79 -21.65
C MET A 23 -7.72 -6.32 -22.94
N HIS A 24 -8.49 -6.93 -23.82
CA HIS A 24 -7.98 -7.46 -25.10
C HIS A 24 -7.52 -6.38 -26.10
N LYS A 25 -7.88 -5.12 -25.86
CA LYS A 25 -7.53 -3.97 -26.70
C LYS A 25 -6.57 -3.02 -25.99
N GLY A 26 -6.06 -3.41 -24.85
CA GLY A 26 -5.18 -2.60 -24.03
C GLY A 26 -3.72 -2.66 -24.48
N VAL A 27 -2.99 -1.62 -24.12
CA VAL A 27 -1.53 -1.60 -24.22
C VAL A 27 -1.00 -2.33 -22.98
N VAL A 28 -0.31 -3.44 -23.21
CA VAL A 28 0.35 -4.21 -22.14
C VAL A 28 1.64 -3.51 -21.78
N LEU A 29 1.71 -2.90 -20.59
CA LEU A 29 2.92 -2.28 -20.05
C LEU A 29 3.84 -3.31 -19.41
N CYS A 30 3.27 -4.38 -18.87
CA CYS A 30 3.97 -5.53 -18.33
C CYS A 30 3.12 -6.78 -18.55
N PRO A 31 3.65 -7.86 -19.14
CA PRO A 31 2.92 -9.13 -19.24
C PRO A 31 2.71 -9.75 -17.86
N ALA A 32 1.90 -10.81 -17.80
CA ALA A 32 1.85 -11.65 -16.60
C ALA A 32 3.21 -12.31 -16.37
N GLU A 33 3.61 -12.38 -15.12
CA GLU A 33 4.92 -12.94 -14.74
C GLU A 33 4.82 -13.76 -13.45
N GLU A 34 5.80 -14.61 -13.22
CA GLU A 34 5.96 -15.34 -11.96
C GLU A 34 7.25 -14.89 -11.27
N GLN A 35 7.20 -14.79 -9.96
CA GLN A 35 8.33 -14.41 -9.13
C GLN A 35 8.49 -15.39 -7.98
N LEU A 36 9.72 -15.58 -7.50
CA LEU A 36 9.97 -16.35 -6.29
C LEU A 36 9.29 -15.69 -5.09
N SER A 37 8.69 -16.52 -4.23
CA SER A 37 8.08 -16.13 -2.97
C SER A 37 8.75 -16.92 -1.85
N PRO A 38 9.85 -16.39 -1.26
CA PRO A 38 10.54 -17.07 -0.18
C PRO A 38 9.63 -17.28 1.03
N PRO A 39 9.86 -18.32 1.85
CA PRO A 39 9.08 -18.55 3.05
C PRO A 39 9.10 -17.32 3.98
N ALA A 40 7.97 -17.04 4.63
CA ALA A 40 7.95 -16.09 5.74
C ALA A 40 8.72 -16.67 6.94
N ILE A 41 9.28 -15.78 7.77
CA ILE A 41 9.89 -16.13 9.05
C ILE A 41 8.82 -15.99 10.14
N TYR A 42 8.52 -17.08 10.83
CA TYR A 42 7.54 -17.11 11.90
C TYR A 42 7.83 -18.28 12.86
N ILE A 43 7.07 -18.38 13.92
CA ILE A 43 7.11 -19.47 14.90
C ILE A 43 5.90 -20.36 14.63
N ASP A 44 6.13 -21.63 14.32
CA ASP A 44 5.07 -22.57 13.89
C ASP A 44 3.92 -22.67 14.89
N SER A 45 4.21 -22.71 16.20
CA SER A 45 3.18 -22.75 17.24
C SER A 45 2.27 -21.52 17.25
N HIS A 46 2.73 -20.37 16.74
CA HIS A 46 1.96 -19.13 16.65
C HIS A 46 0.80 -19.21 15.65
N LEU A 47 0.86 -20.12 14.66
CA LEU A 47 -0.24 -20.31 13.72
C LEU A 47 -1.53 -20.74 14.43
N ASN A 48 -1.43 -21.48 15.54
CA ASN A 48 -2.57 -21.89 16.36
C ASN A 48 -3.27 -20.72 17.08
N ARG A 49 -2.59 -19.57 17.19
CA ARG A 49 -3.15 -18.35 17.79
C ARG A 49 -4.10 -17.61 16.86
N ILE A 50 -4.10 -17.89 15.54
CA ILE A 50 -4.91 -17.19 14.55
C ILE A 50 -6.39 -17.52 14.75
N LYS A 51 -7.18 -16.52 15.17
CA LYS A 51 -8.63 -16.64 15.39
C LYS A 51 -9.45 -15.87 14.35
N GLY A 52 -8.83 -14.91 13.65
CA GLY A 52 -9.51 -14.10 12.65
C GLY A 52 -8.60 -13.56 11.56
N ILE A 53 -9.22 -13.25 10.45
CA ILE A 53 -8.61 -12.58 9.30
C ILE A 53 -9.49 -11.39 8.89
N PRO A 54 -8.98 -10.40 8.14
CA PRO A 54 -9.81 -9.31 7.62
C PRO A 54 -10.93 -9.82 6.72
N ALA A 55 -12.10 -9.18 6.77
CA ALA A 55 -13.22 -9.49 5.89
C ALA A 55 -12.91 -9.29 4.38
N THR A 56 -11.82 -8.61 4.07
CA THR A 56 -11.32 -8.37 2.70
C THR A 56 -10.38 -9.48 2.19
N SER A 57 -10.13 -10.52 3.01
CA SER A 57 -9.30 -11.68 2.66
C SER A 57 -10.01 -12.99 2.96
N SER A 58 -9.35 -14.13 2.70
CA SER A 58 -9.82 -15.45 3.07
C SER A 58 -8.67 -16.27 3.70
N LYS A 59 -9.02 -17.34 4.45
CA LYS A 59 -8.00 -18.22 5.03
C LYS A 59 -7.11 -18.83 3.96
N GLU A 60 -7.68 -19.24 2.85
CA GLU A 60 -6.99 -19.85 1.72
C GLU A 60 -5.95 -18.87 1.14
N ARG A 61 -6.35 -17.61 0.99
CA ARG A 61 -5.45 -16.55 0.49
C ARG A 61 -4.30 -16.28 1.45
N GLU A 62 -4.57 -16.15 2.74
CA GLU A 62 -3.53 -15.92 3.74
C GLU A 62 -2.58 -17.13 3.85
N TYR A 63 -3.09 -18.36 3.81
CA TYR A 63 -2.26 -19.56 3.74
C TYR A 63 -1.44 -19.64 2.46
N CYS A 64 -1.99 -19.23 1.33
CA CYS A 64 -1.26 -19.17 0.06
C CYS A 64 -0.03 -18.27 0.18
N TYR A 65 -0.16 -17.08 0.78
CA TYR A 65 0.98 -16.18 1.02
C TYR A 65 2.10 -16.81 1.86
N LEU A 66 1.77 -17.71 2.80
CA LEU A 66 2.77 -18.33 3.65
C LEU A 66 3.50 -19.50 2.97
N HIS A 67 2.79 -20.29 2.17
CA HIS A 67 3.27 -21.58 1.67
C HIS A 67 3.62 -21.59 0.19
N GLN A 68 3.18 -20.62 -0.60
CA GLN A 68 3.55 -20.53 -2.00
C GLN A 68 5.06 -20.32 -2.15
N ARG A 69 5.64 -20.94 -3.17
CA ARG A 69 7.06 -20.77 -3.54
C ARG A 69 7.24 -19.80 -4.68
N THR A 70 6.19 -19.58 -5.44
CA THR A 70 6.11 -18.60 -6.52
C THR A 70 4.83 -17.79 -6.38
N ALA A 71 4.91 -16.50 -6.66
CA ALA A 71 3.79 -15.58 -6.76
C ALA A 71 3.49 -15.29 -8.22
N LYS A 72 2.24 -15.45 -8.63
CA LYS A 72 1.76 -15.09 -9.97
C LYS A 72 1.28 -13.66 -9.98
N HIS A 73 1.85 -12.85 -10.84
CA HIS A 73 1.50 -11.45 -11.01
C HIS A 73 0.69 -11.26 -12.28
N SER A 74 -0.48 -10.62 -12.13
CA SER A 74 -1.30 -10.20 -13.27
C SER A 74 -0.58 -9.13 -14.07
N PRO A 75 -0.87 -9.00 -15.38
CA PRO A 75 -0.26 -7.98 -16.22
C PRO A 75 -0.66 -6.56 -15.79
N THR A 76 0.21 -5.59 -16.07
CA THR A 76 -0.15 -4.17 -16.04
C THR A 76 -0.62 -3.74 -17.42
N ILE A 77 -1.86 -3.26 -17.51
CA ILE A 77 -2.49 -2.92 -18.79
C ILE A 77 -3.15 -1.54 -18.72
N LEU A 78 -2.92 -0.74 -19.75
CA LEU A 78 -3.69 0.46 -20.05
C LEU A 78 -4.71 0.15 -21.13
N TYR A 79 -5.98 0.41 -20.89
CA TYR A 79 -7.01 0.24 -21.91
C TYR A 79 -7.91 1.46 -22.05
N SER A 80 -8.03 1.94 -23.30
CA SER A 80 -8.85 3.09 -23.62
C SER A 80 -10.33 2.74 -23.55
N ILE A 81 -11.08 3.52 -22.80
CA ILE A 81 -12.55 3.45 -22.76
C ILE A 81 -13.19 4.56 -23.61
N GLY A 82 -12.36 5.44 -24.20
CA GLY A 82 -12.80 6.51 -25.08
C GLY A 82 -13.29 7.75 -24.34
N SER A 83 -14.14 8.54 -25.03
CA SER A 83 -14.69 9.76 -24.48
C SER A 83 -15.52 9.47 -23.24
N SER A 84 -15.24 10.21 -22.17
CA SER A 84 -15.83 9.98 -20.87
C SER A 84 -16.12 11.29 -20.15
N ILE A 85 -17.25 11.30 -19.43
CA ILE A 85 -17.66 12.42 -18.57
C ILE A 85 -17.58 11.96 -17.12
N LEU A 86 -16.87 12.75 -16.31
CA LEU A 86 -16.81 12.54 -14.87
C LEU A 86 -17.76 13.53 -14.19
N PHE A 87 -18.58 13.03 -13.29
CA PHE A 87 -19.49 13.84 -12.53
C PHE A 87 -19.70 13.28 -11.12
N ARG A 88 -19.17 13.99 -10.12
CA ARG A 88 -19.36 13.73 -8.69
C ARG A 88 -19.22 12.27 -8.29
N GLY A 89 -18.10 11.65 -8.69
CA GLY A 89 -17.79 10.25 -8.39
C GLY A 89 -18.46 9.23 -9.30
N GLY A 90 -19.11 9.68 -10.37
CA GLY A 90 -19.54 8.84 -11.47
C GLY A 90 -18.69 9.07 -12.70
N LEU A 91 -18.42 8.02 -13.44
CA LEU A 91 -17.82 8.03 -14.76
C LEU A 91 -18.84 7.50 -15.75
N TRP A 92 -19.06 8.23 -16.81
CA TRP A 92 -19.97 7.89 -17.89
C TRP A 92 -19.22 7.88 -19.20
N THR A 93 -19.24 6.75 -19.91
CA THR A 93 -18.63 6.65 -21.23
C THR A 93 -19.64 6.94 -22.35
N GLY A 94 -19.14 7.30 -23.54
CA GLY A 94 -19.98 7.47 -24.73
C GLY A 94 -20.76 6.20 -25.14
N LYS A 95 -20.41 5.03 -24.60
CA LYS A 95 -21.11 3.75 -24.81
C LYS A 95 -22.17 3.45 -23.75
N ARG A 96 -22.56 4.43 -22.95
CA ARG A 96 -23.49 4.30 -21.81
C ARG A 96 -22.99 3.32 -20.74
N GLU A 97 -21.69 3.14 -20.61
CA GLU A 97 -21.11 2.39 -19.51
C GLU A 97 -20.81 3.33 -18.35
N VAL A 98 -20.93 2.83 -17.13
CA VAL A 98 -20.77 3.65 -15.91
C VAL A 98 -19.91 2.96 -14.89
N MET A 99 -19.13 3.77 -14.19
CA MET A 99 -18.43 3.40 -12.96
C MET A 99 -18.85 4.40 -11.87
N LEU A 100 -19.33 3.89 -10.75
CA LEU A 100 -19.70 4.74 -9.61
C LEU A 100 -18.68 4.57 -8.49
N ARG A 101 -18.16 5.68 -7.99
CA ARG A 101 -17.28 5.75 -6.82
C ARG A 101 -18.05 6.22 -5.59
N ARG A 102 -17.65 5.75 -4.42
CA ARG A 102 -18.16 6.27 -3.15
C ARG A 102 -17.35 7.52 -2.79
N LEU A 103 -17.91 8.69 -3.04
CA LEU A 103 -17.31 9.96 -2.63
C LEU A 103 -18.16 10.58 -1.51
N ASN A 104 -17.48 11.19 -0.53
CA ASN A 104 -18.14 11.94 0.52
C ASN A 104 -18.57 13.31 -0.01
N GLU A 105 -19.56 13.92 0.64
CA GLU A 105 -19.93 15.31 0.39
C GLU A 105 -18.73 16.21 0.76
N GLY A 106 -18.43 17.19 -0.09
CA GLY A 106 -17.28 18.10 0.12
C GLY A 106 -16.05 17.78 -0.72
N ASP A 107 -16.03 16.68 -1.46
CA ASP A 107 -14.95 16.39 -2.41
C ASP A 107 -14.82 17.52 -3.46
N SER A 108 -13.58 17.76 -3.88
CA SER A 108 -13.19 18.85 -4.78
C SER A 108 -14.12 19.00 -5.99
N ARG A 109 -14.50 20.24 -6.29
CA ARG A 109 -15.32 20.62 -7.45
C ARG A 109 -14.49 21.15 -8.62
N TYR A 110 -13.22 20.79 -8.68
CA TYR A 110 -12.39 21.18 -9.83
C TYR A 110 -12.96 20.61 -11.12
N LYS A 111 -13.11 21.49 -12.11
CA LYS A 111 -13.53 21.14 -13.46
C LYS A 111 -12.28 20.98 -14.30
N PHE A 112 -12.31 20.03 -15.24
CA PHE A 112 -11.25 19.81 -16.21
C PHE A 112 -11.84 19.48 -17.59
N ASP A 113 -11.08 19.76 -18.63
CA ASP A 113 -11.28 19.32 -20.02
C ASP A 113 -9.94 18.81 -20.52
N LEU A 114 -9.83 17.49 -20.74
CA LEU A 114 -8.58 16.85 -21.07
C LEU A 114 -8.67 16.10 -22.40
N LYS A 115 -7.61 16.20 -23.20
CA LYS A 115 -7.50 15.38 -24.43
C LYS A 115 -7.41 13.90 -24.05
N GLN A 116 -6.58 13.59 -23.09
CA GLN A 116 -6.43 12.23 -22.57
C GLN A 116 -5.99 12.26 -21.10
N ALA A 117 -6.27 11.17 -20.39
CA ALA A 117 -5.85 10.98 -19.01
C ALA A 117 -5.84 9.49 -18.65
N VAL A 118 -5.07 9.11 -17.65
CA VAL A 118 -5.12 7.79 -17.03
C VAL A 118 -5.78 7.87 -15.66
N LEU A 119 -6.83 7.08 -15.45
CA LEU A 119 -7.49 7.00 -14.15
C LEU A 119 -6.68 6.08 -13.23
N THR A 120 -6.06 6.69 -12.21
CA THR A 120 -5.20 6.00 -11.23
C THR A 120 -5.86 5.84 -9.86
N ASP A 121 -7.08 6.34 -9.71
CA ASP A 121 -7.84 6.33 -8.46
C ASP A 121 -8.39 4.95 -8.11
N SER A 122 -8.51 4.67 -6.82
CA SER A 122 -9.07 3.43 -6.29
C SER A 122 -9.92 3.68 -5.04
N ASP A 123 -11.07 3.03 -4.93
CA ASP A 123 -11.96 3.17 -3.77
C ASP A 123 -11.29 2.72 -2.48
N ILE A 124 -10.46 1.69 -2.54
CA ILE A 124 -9.76 1.17 -1.37
C ILE A 124 -8.66 2.14 -0.90
N ALA A 125 -7.96 2.78 -1.83
CA ALA A 125 -6.96 3.80 -1.51
C ALA A 125 -7.60 5.08 -0.93
N ASN A 126 -8.85 5.37 -1.29
CA ASN A 126 -9.62 6.46 -0.68
C ASN A 126 -10.06 6.15 0.75
N GLN A 127 -9.94 4.91 1.21
CA GLN A 127 -10.31 4.47 2.55
C GLN A 127 -9.10 4.15 3.44
N TYR A 128 -7.98 3.73 2.85
CA TYR A 128 -6.80 3.29 3.58
C TYR A 128 -5.52 3.92 3.03
N PHE A 129 -4.80 4.62 3.88
CA PHE A 129 -3.54 5.27 3.55
C PHE A 129 -2.51 4.30 2.96
N GLY A 130 -2.37 3.09 3.51
CA GLY A 130 -1.46 2.07 2.97
C GLY A 130 -1.72 1.78 1.49
N HIS A 131 -2.98 1.61 1.09
CA HIS A 131 -3.34 1.41 -0.31
C HIS A 131 -3.05 2.63 -1.18
N TRP A 132 -3.19 3.84 -0.65
CA TRP A 132 -2.78 5.03 -1.38
C TRP A 132 -1.27 5.01 -1.66
N VAL A 133 -0.45 4.67 -0.66
CA VAL A 133 1.02 4.62 -0.80
C VAL A 133 1.46 3.56 -1.79
N HIS A 134 0.97 2.33 -1.70
CA HIS A 134 1.49 1.23 -2.53
C HIS A 134 0.73 0.98 -3.83
N ASP A 135 -0.42 1.61 -4.06
CA ASP A 135 -1.19 1.45 -5.30
C ASP A 135 -1.30 2.76 -6.08
N VAL A 136 -1.86 3.82 -5.48
CA VAL A 136 -2.17 5.07 -6.20
C VAL A 136 -0.91 5.91 -6.45
N MET A 137 -0.06 6.06 -5.46
CA MET A 137 1.18 6.84 -5.60
C MET A 137 2.10 6.30 -6.71
N PRO A 138 2.43 5.01 -6.79
CA PRO A 138 3.19 4.49 -7.92
C PRO A 138 2.40 4.52 -9.24
N ALA A 139 1.08 4.33 -9.22
CA ALA A 139 0.26 4.43 -10.42
C ALA A 139 0.30 5.84 -11.03
N SER A 140 0.42 6.88 -10.19
CA SER A 140 0.51 8.27 -10.68
C SER A 140 1.73 8.52 -11.57
N LEU A 141 2.80 7.72 -11.44
CA LEU A 141 4.00 7.81 -12.30
C LEU A 141 3.79 7.26 -13.71
N ILE A 142 2.65 6.63 -14.01
CA ILE A 142 2.27 6.23 -15.37
C ILE A 142 1.80 7.45 -16.16
N GLY A 143 1.28 8.47 -15.47
CA GLY A 143 0.88 9.72 -16.10
C GLY A 143 2.06 10.47 -16.68
N THR A 144 1.83 11.10 -17.85
CA THR A 144 2.77 12.00 -18.52
C THR A 144 2.18 13.40 -18.63
N ALA A 145 2.93 14.36 -19.19
CA ALA A 145 2.41 15.71 -19.42
C ALA A 145 1.23 15.69 -20.42
N GLU A 146 1.28 14.81 -21.43
CA GLU A 146 0.24 14.69 -22.44
C GLU A 146 -0.95 13.84 -21.98
N MET A 147 -0.71 12.89 -21.08
CA MET A 147 -1.71 11.99 -20.51
C MET A 147 -1.58 11.98 -18.98
N PRO A 148 -2.02 13.03 -18.30
CA PRO A 148 -1.85 13.13 -16.85
C PRO A 148 -2.61 12.05 -16.08
N SER A 149 -2.09 11.74 -14.91
CA SER A 149 -2.81 10.93 -13.91
C SER A 149 -4.04 11.70 -13.45
N LEU A 150 -5.17 11.00 -13.32
CA LEU A 150 -6.45 11.56 -12.90
C LEU A 150 -6.99 10.78 -11.70
N ALA A 151 -7.44 11.49 -10.68
CA ALA A 151 -8.13 10.91 -9.53
C ALA A 151 -9.37 11.73 -9.18
N PHE A 152 -10.43 11.04 -8.74
CA PHE A 152 -11.69 11.69 -8.38
C PHE A 152 -11.58 12.56 -7.13
N LYS A 153 -10.68 12.19 -6.22
CA LYS A 153 -10.58 12.79 -4.91
C LYS A 153 -9.13 13.06 -4.54
N LYS A 154 -8.86 14.26 -4.03
CA LYS A 154 -7.59 14.55 -3.38
C LYS A 154 -7.46 13.71 -2.10
N PRO A 155 -6.30 13.11 -1.84
CA PRO A 155 -6.11 12.33 -0.63
C PRO A 155 -6.33 13.22 0.60
N HIS A 156 -7.01 12.67 1.59
CA HIS A 156 -7.33 13.38 2.84
C HIS A 156 -6.37 13.04 3.99
N TYR A 157 -5.46 12.09 3.75
CA TYR A 157 -4.44 11.74 4.72
C TYR A 157 -3.34 12.80 4.72
N PRO A 158 -2.94 13.39 5.87
CA PRO A 158 -1.88 14.39 5.91
C PRO A 158 -0.60 13.93 5.21
N HIS A 159 -0.12 12.75 5.51
CA HIS A 159 1.10 12.20 4.89
C HIS A 159 0.95 11.95 3.38
N ALA A 160 -0.23 11.69 2.86
CA ALA A 160 -0.42 11.58 1.41
C ALA A 160 -0.24 12.94 0.72
N VAL A 161 -0.64 14.02 1.39
CA VAL A 161 -0.39 15.39 0.92
C VAL A 161 1.09 15.71 0.93
N ASP A 162 1.80 15.33 1.99
CA ASP A 162 3.25 15.52 2.12
C ASP A 162 4.01 14.76 1.00
N TYR A 163 3.69 13.47 0.79
CA TYR A 163 4.27 12.70 -0.32
C TYR A 163 3.98 13.30 -1.68
N HIS A 164 2.77 13.81 -1.89
CA HIS A 164 2.39 14.45 -3.14
C HIS A 164 3.28 15.64 -3.45
N HIS A 165 3.52 16.50 -2.44
CA HIS A 165 4.42 17.65 -2.57
C HIS A 165 5.89 17.23 -2.71
N LEU A 166 6.33 16.29 -1.89
CA LEU A 166 7.71 15.80 -1.91
C LEU A 166 8.11 15.24 -3.28
N LEU A 167 7.18 14.52 -3.93
CA LEU A 167 7.47 13.80 -5.17
C LEU A 167 7.03 14.56 -6.45
N ASP A 168 6.45 15.75 -6.31
CA ASP A 168 5.85 16.52 -7.42
C ASP A 168 4.95 15.64 -8.29
N LEU A 169 4.03 14.91 -7.66
CA LEU A 169 3.16 14.00 -8.38
C LEU A 169 2.20 14.78 -9.29
N ASN A 170 2.29 14.55 -10.59
CA ASN A 170 1.43 15.19 -11.58
C ASN A 170 0.07 14.49 -11.67
N THR A 171 -0.75 14.63 -10.61
CA THR A 171 -2.12 14.08 -10.57
C THR A 171 -3.13 15.20 -10.60
N ILE A 172 -4.02 15.16 -11.57
CA ILE A 172 -5.18 16.07 -11.64
C ILE A 172 -6.27 15.49 -10.73
N TYR A 173 -6.67 16.28 -9.75
CA TYR A 173 -7.77 15.93 -8.86
C TYR A 173 -9.04 16.64 -9.28
N GLY A 174 -10.06 15.88 -9.64
CA GLY A 174 -11.33 16.45 -10.00
C GLY A 174 -12.42 15.41 -10.16
N ASN A 175 -13.64 15.80 -9.85
CA ASN A 175 -14.80 14.92 -9.93
C ASN A 175 -15.88 15.44 -10.90
N GLN A 176 -15.52 16.43 -11.74
CA GLN A 176 -16.40 16.99 -12.76
C GLN A 176 -15.57 17.45 -13.97
N GLY A 177 -15.82 16.88 -15.15
CA GLY A 177 -15.14 17.27 -16.36
C GLY A 177 -15.29 16.23 -17.48
N GLU A 178 -14.62 16.52 -18.60
CA GLU A 178 -14.60 15.68 -19.78
C GLU A 178 -13.18 15.22 -20.08
N VAL A 179 -13.05 13.97 -20.54
CA VAL A 179 -11.81 13.42 -21.08
C VAL A 179 -12.13 12.78 -22.42
N ARG A 180 -11.49 13.27 -23.50
CA ARG A 180 -11.78 12.77 -24.86
C ARG A 180 -11.30 11.34 -25.05
N ASN A 181 -10.21 10.96 -24.43
CA ASN A 181 -9.75 9.57 -24.39
C ASN A 181 -9.27 9.21 -22.98
N LEU A 182 -10.11 8.54 -22.21
CA LEU A 182 -9.79 8.08 -20.85
C LEU A 182 -9.24 6.66 -20.91
N TYR A 183 -8.10 6.48 -20.23
CA TYR A 183 -7.50 5.17 -20.01
C TYR A 183 -7.80 4.70 -18.58
N LEU A 184 -8.20 3.44 -18.48
CA LEU A 184 -8.24 2.75 -17.20
C LEU A 184 -6.95 1.94 -17.03
N LEU A 185 -6.46 1.93 -15.81
CA LEU A 185 -5.27 1.19 -15.43
C LEU A 185 -5.67 -0.10 -14.71
N SER A 186 -5.20 -1.24 -15.21
CA SER A 186 -5.19 -2.51 -14.50
C SER A 186 -3.78 -2.76 -13.96
N ASP A 187 -3.59 -2.63 -12.65
CA ASP A 187 -2.28 -2.67 -11.97
C ASP A 187 -2.39 -3.30 -10.57
N PHE A 188 -3.06 -4.46 -10.50
CA PHE A 188 -3.45 -5.07 -9.21
C PHE A 188 -2.33 -5.88 -8.54
N SER A 189 -1.31 -6.26 -9.28
CA SER A 189 -0.22 -7.12 -8.81
C SER A 189 1.08 -6.36 -8.57
N GLN A 190 2.00 -6.98 -7.83
CA GLN A 190 3.33 -6.45 -7.54
C GLN A 190 4.35 -6.95 -8.60
N ASN A 191 4.05 -6.72 -9.89
CA ASN A 191 4.92 -7.14 -10.99
C ASN A 191 6.15 -6.21 -11.15
N SER A 192 7.10 -6.63 -12.01
CA SER A 192 8.34 -5.91 -12.24
C SER A 192 8.14 -4.45 -12.67
N HIS A 193 7.07 -4.15 -13.41
CA HIS A 193 6.76 -2.78 -13.82
C HIS A 193 6.32 -1.89 -12.63
N LYS A 194 5.57 -2.45 -11.68
CA LYS A 194 5.21 -1.74 -10.45
C LYS A 194 6.44 -1.53 -9.56
N ILE A 195 7.31 -2.54 -9.46
CA ILE A 195 8.55 -2.43 -8.68
C ILE A 195 9.51 -1.37 -9.25
N LYS A 196 9.64 -1.27 -10.58
CA LYS A 196 10.41 -0.17 -11.19
C LYS A 196 9.88 1.21 -10.75
N ARG A 197 8.57 1.38 -10.62
CA ARG A 197 7.99 2.65 -10.11
C ARG A 197 8.24 2.85 -8.61
N TYR A 198 8.28 1.78 -7.81
CA TYR A 198 8.70 1.86 -6.41
C TYR A 198 10.15 2.34 -6.29
N LEU A 199 11.05 1.78 -7.09
CA LEU A 199 12.44 2.20 -7.12
C LEU A 199 12.62 3.63 -7.63
N GLU A 200 11.81 4.06 -8.59
CA GLU A 200 11.79 5.45 -9.07
C GLU A 200 11.33 6.42 -7.96
N ILE A 201 10.30 6.05 -7.19
CA ILE A 201 9.87 6.85 -6.02
C ILE A 201 11.02 6.96 -5.01
N ARG A 202 11.66 5.84 -4.68
CA ARG A 202 12.81 5.85 -3.77
C ARG A 202 13.95 6.73 -4.28
N LYS A 203 14.25 6.68 -5.58
CA LYS A 203 15.26 7.53 -6.22
C LYS A 203 14.91 9.02 -6.07
N ARG A 204 13.68 9.42 -6.37
CA ARG A 204 13.21 10.81 -6.20
C ARG A 204 13.30 11.29 -4.76
N ILE A 205 12.93 10.43 -3.81
CA ILE A 205 13.10 10.71 -2.38
C ILE A 205 14.57 10.98 -2.06
N LYS A 206 15.49 10.10 -2.51
CA LYS A 206 16.93 10.27 -2.29
C LYS A 206 17.44 11.58 -2.87
N GLU A 207 17.06 11.89 -4.11
CA GLU A 207 17.50 13.12 -4.80
C GLU A 207 16.99 14.39 -4.09
N LYS A 208 15.76 14.38 -3.59
CA LYS A 208 15.16 15.55 -2.94
C LYS A 208 15.60 15.77 -1.50
N LEU A 209 15.71 14.72 -0.72
CA LEU A 209 15.99 14.82 0.71
C LEU A 209 17.46 14.59 1.06
N ASN A 210 18.21 13.91 0.18
CA ASN A 210 19.58 13.47 0.45
C ASN A 210 19.73 12.90 1.88
N PRO A 211 18.93 11.89 2.25
CA PRO A 211 18.93 11.37 3.60
C PRO A 211 20.21 10.59 3.88
N VAL A 212 20.70 10.67 5.12
CA VAL A 212 21.85 9.91 5.61
C VAL A 212 21.38 8.52 6.03
N ASP A 213 22.22 7.53 5.83
CA ASP A 213 21.95 6.16 6.25
C ASP A 213 21.84 6.09 7.78
N SER A 214 20.94 5.26 8.24
CA SER A 214 20.69 5.10 9.68
C SER A 214 21.68 4.11 10.29
N ASP A 215 22.16 4.42 11.48
CA ASP A 215 23.04 3.55 12.30
C ASP A 215 22.26 2.60 13.22
N TYR A 216 20.93 2.68 13.23
CA TYR A 216 20.09 1.84 14.07
C TYR A 216 20.00 0.40 13.54
N GLN A 217 19.89 -0.57 14.47
CA GLN A 217 19.61 -1.98 14.12
C GLN A 217 18.24 -2.16 13.47
N GLY A 218 17.35 -1.21 13.66
CA GLY A 218 16.03 -1.18 13.05
C GLY A 218 15.19 -0.04 13.59
N ILE A 219 13.94 0.02 13.13
CA ILE A 219 12.96 0.98 13.64
C ILE A 219 11.68 0.27 14.04
N TYR A 220 11.18 0.62 15.21
CA TYR A 220 9.81 0.32 15.58
C TYR A 220 8.89 1.49 15.20
N ILE A 221 7.95 1.24 14.30
CA ILE A 221 6.90 2.18 13.98
C ILE A 221 5.77 1.96 14.97
N ALA A 222 5.72 2.82 16.00
CA ALA A 222 4.71 2.74 17.04
C ALA A 222 3.33 3.08 16.48
N ARG A 223 2.33 2.39 17.04
CA ARG A 223 0.98 2.62 16.62
C ARG A 223 0.38 3.78 17.39
N GLY A 224 -0.07 4.80 16.66
CA GLY A 224 -0.82 5.91 17.21
C GLY A 224 -2.30 5.58 17.47
N THR A 225 -3.07 6.62 17.69
CA THR A 225 -4.49 6.56 18.00
C THR A 225 -5.42 6.53 16.79
N THR A 226 -4.87 6.82 15.60
CA THR A 226 -5.64 6.90 14.35
C THR A 226 -5.95 5.52 13.75
N GLY A 227 -7.01 5.47 12.95
CA GLY A 227 -7.44 4.28 12.23
C GLY A 227 -8.16 3.25 13.11
N VAL A 228 -8.22 2.00 12.65
CA VAL A 228 -8.88 0.91 13.39
C VAL A 228 -8.07 0.54 14.63
N LYS A 229 -8.72 0.61 15.81
CA LYS A 229 -8.07 0.34 17.10
C LYS A 229 -7.46 -1.08 17.11
N ARG A 230 -6.17 -1.16 17.43
CA ARG A 230 -5.38 -2.39 17.61
C ARG A 230 -4.40 -2.14 18.74
N MET A 231 -4.78 -2.51 19.94
CA MET A 231 -4.07 -2.15 21.16
C MET A 231 -3.09 -3.25 21.57
N LEU A 232 -1.80 -2.96 21.41
CA LEU A 232 -0.74 -3.77 22.00
C LEU A 232 -0.60 -3.34 23.47
N SER A 233 -1.07 -4.17 24.40
CA SER A 233 -1.20 -3.76 25.81
C SER A 233 0.14 -3.59 26.54
N ASN A 234 1.20 -4.22 26.05
CA ASN A 234 2.55 -4.06 26.60
C ASN A 234 3.50 -3.31 25.62
N GLU A 235 2.98 -2.38 24.83
CA GLU A 235 3.78 -1.63 23.84
C GLU A 235 4.95 -0.89 24.50
N GLN A 236 4.76 -0.31 25.69
CA GLN A 236 5.84 0.38 26.39
C GLN A 236 6.99 -0.58 26.77
N VAL A 237 6.68 -1.79 27.23
CA VAL A 237 7.69 -2.82 27.54
C VAL A 237 8.44 -3.23 26.26
N LEU A 238 7.72 -3.37 25.14
CA LEU A 238 8.33 -3.64 23.83
C LEU A 238 9.28 -2.51 23.41
N ILE A 239 8.87 -1.26 23.55
CA ILE A 239 9.68 -0.08 23.21
C ILE A 239 10.99 -0.09 24.02
N GLU A 240 10.90 -0.24 25.33
CA GLU A 240 12.07 -0.29 26.21
C GLU A 240 13.04 -1.43 25.86
N HIS A 241 12.48 -2.58 25.48
CA HIS A 241 13.24 -3.74 25.03
C HIS A 241 13.97 -3.46 23.70
N LEU A 242 13.26 -2.91 22.72
CA LEU A 242 13.81 -2.61 21.39
C LEU A 242 14.88 -1.51 21.45
N VAL A 243 14.68 -0.47 22.27
CA VAL A 243 15.69 0.57 22.48
C VAL A 243 17.00 -0.01 23.02
N LYS A 244 16.94 -0.96 23.97
CA LYS A 244 18.14 -1.67 24.47
C LYS A 244 18.83 -2.50 23.38
N ARG A 245 18.11 -2.92 22.35
CA ARG A 245 18.63 -3.63 21.18
C ARG A 245 19.11 -2.69 20.05
N GLY A 246 19.15 -1.38 20.29
CA GLY A 246 19.63 -0.41 19.31
C GLY A 246 18.61 -0.01 18.25
N PHE A 247 17.32 -0.19 18.52
CA PHE A 247 16.23 0.31 17.66
C PHE A 247 15.89 1.76 18.01
N ASP A 248 15.54 2.54 16.99
CA ASP A 248 14.84 3.82 17.19
C ASP A 248 13.32 3.64 17.09
N ILE A 249 12.59 4.56 17.70
CA ILE A 249 11.13 4.51 17.78
C ILE A 249 10.57 5.72 17.05
N VAL A 250 9.61 5.50 16.15
CA VAL A 250 8.94 6.57 15.42
C VAL A 250 7.43 6.54 15.63
N TYR A 251 6.85 7.73 15.78
CA TYR A 251 5.41 7.95 15.92
C TYR A 251 4.92 8.72 14.69
N PRO A 252 4.39 8.05 13.65
CA PRO A 252 4.02 8.72 12.40
C PRO A 252 3.05 9.89 12.58
N GLU A 253 2.14 9.80 13.56
CA GLU A 253 1.18 10.87 13.84
C GLU A 253 1.81 12.17 14.34
N GLN A 254 3.06 12.13 14.81
CA GLN A 254 3.80 13.25 15.38
C GLN A 254 4.91 13.77 14.45
N MET A 255 5.06 13.18 13.28
CA MET A 255 6.18 13.47 12.37
C MET A 255 5.69 13.82 10.98
N SER A 256 6.40 14.71 10.28
CA SER A 256 6.21 14.89 8.84
C SER A 256 6.75 13.67 8.07
N VAL A 257 6.32 13.52 6.82
CA VAL A 257 6.84 12.48 5.93
C VAL A 257 8.35 12.60 5.75
N GLU A 258 8.89 13.81 5.63
CA GLU A 258 10.33 14.03 5.52
C GLU A 258 11.08 13.50 6.74
N MET A 259 10.60 13.82 7.95
CA MET A 259 11.22 13.32 9.19
C MET A 259 11.16 11.79 9.28
N LEU A 260 10.01 11.19 8.93
CA LEU A 260 9.85 9.74 8.90
C LEU A 260 10.81 9.07 7.91
N ILE A 261 10.93 9.62 6.70
CA ILE A 261 11.83 9.09 5.68
C ILE A 261 13.28 9.17 6.15
N ARG A 262 13.72 10.30 6.72
CA ARG A 262 15.09 10.45 7.23
C ARG A 262 15.40 9.43 8.33
N LYS A 263 14.46 9.15 9.21
CA LYS A 263 14.60 8.13 10.26
C LYS A 263 14.64 6.71 9.69
N LEU A 264 13.75 6.40 8.72
CA LEU A 264 13.62 5.07 8.11
C LEU A 264 14.68 4.78 7.04
N TRP A 265 15.51 5.79 6.66
CA TRP A 265 16.38 5.62 5.51
C TRP A 265 17.47 4.59 5.74
N ASN A 266 17.48 3.58 4.86
CA ASN A 266 18.42 2.46 4.87
C ASN A 266 18.50 1.64 6.16
N VAL A 267 17.48 1.71 7.04
CA VAL A 267 17.45 0.79 8.19
C VAL A 267 17.30 -0.66 7.73
N PRO A 268 17.97 -1.61 8.40
CA PRO A 268 17.93 -3.02 7.98
C PRO A 268 16.62 -3.74 8.34
N LEU A 269 15.87 -3.27 9.34
CA LEU A 269 14.66 -3.92 9.82
C LEU A 269 13.61 -2.89 10.26
N VAL A 270 12.37 -3.09 9.87
CA VAL A 270 11.22 -2.37 10.42
C VAL A 270 10.28 -3.33 11.16
N ILE A 271 9.89 -2.94 12.36
CA ILE A 271 8.90 -3.64 13.19
C ILE A 271 7.69 -2.74 13.37
N SER A 272 6.49 -3.26 13.24
CA SER A 272 5.25 -2.54 13.58
C SER A 272 4.08 -3.49 13.77
N VAL A 273 3.07 -3.03 14.48
CA VAL A 273 1.75 -3.67 14.46
C VAL A 273 1.18 -3.58 13.03
N GLU A 274 0.52 -4.64 12.56
CA GLU A 274 -0.13 -4.69 11.25
C GLU A 274 -0.97 -3.42 11.03
N GLY A 275 -0.76 -2.76 9.88
CA GLY A 275 -1.48 -1.54 9.53
C GLY A 275 -0.79 -0.67 8.48
N SER A 276 -1.48 0.42 8.13
CA SER A 276 -1.07 1.33 7.05
C SER A 276 0.25 2.09 7.34
N ALA A 277 0.66 2.20 8.60
CA ALA A 277 1.92 2.87 8.97
C ALA A 277 3.16 2.16 8.38
N LEU A 278 3.11 0.83 8.23
CA LEU A 278 4.16 0.05 7.55
C LEU A 278 4.42 0.48 6.11
N ALA A 279 3.46 1.13 5.46
CA ALA A 279 3.63 1.59 4.08
C ALA A 279 4.74 2.64 3.93
N HIS A 280 5.05 3.42 4.98
CA HIS A 280 6.18 4.36 4.96
C HIS A 280 7.53 3.69 4.73
N ALA A 281 7.68 2.44 5.17
CA ALA A 281 8.91 1.68 5.02
C ALA A 281 9.19 1.20 3.58
N ILE A 282 8.17 1.14 2.71
CA ILE A 282 8.31 0.59 1.36
C ILE A 282 9.44 1.25 0.57
N TYR A 283 9.51 2.57 0.65
CA TYR A 283 10.46 3.39 -0.12
C TYR A 283 11.71 3.79 0.65
N SER A 284 11.74 3.57 1.96
CA SER A 284 12.73 4.20 2.84
C SER A 284 13.76 3.23 3.39
N ILE A 285 13.38 2.02 3.82
CA ILE A 285 14.33 1.07 4.42
C ILE A 285 15.34 0.54 3.40
N ALA A 286 16.37 -0.14 3.84
CA ALA A 286 17.37 -0.76 2.96
C ALA A 286 16.71 -1.60 1.86
N LEU A 287 17.35 -1.69 0.70
CA LEU A 287 16.79 -2.43 -0.44
C LEU A 287 16.51 -3.90 -0.08
N ASN A 288 17.37 -4.50 0.72
CA ASN A 288 17.23 -5.83 1.30
C ASN A 288 16.65 -5.82 2.72
N GLY A 289 16.22 -4.66 3.23
CA GLY A 289 15.70 -4.50 4.59
C GLY A 289 14.46 -5.34 4.85
N ALA A 290 14.36 -5.86 6.06
CA ALA A 290 13.31 -6.80 6.46
C ALA A 290 12.08 -6.14 7.09
N TYR A 291 10.98 -6.87 7.07
CA TYR A 291 9.76 -6.52 7.81
C TYR A 291 9.46 -7.57 8.88
N LEU A 292 9.19 -7.11 10.12
CA LEU A 292 8.58 -7.93 11.16
C LEU A 292 7.23 -7.33 11.54
N VAL A 293 6.15 -8.05 11.21
CA VAL A 293 4.79 -7.56 11.43
C VAL A 293 4.18 -8.22 12.67
N LEU A 294 3.81 -7.40 13.66
CA LEU A 294 3.11 -7.84 14.85
C LEU A 294 1.62 -7.97 14.51
N GLN A 295 1.14 -9.20 14.43
CA GLN A 295 -0.20 -9.56 13.99
C GLN A 295 -1.14 -9.77 15.18
N PRO A 296 -2.22 -9.00 15.34
CA PRO A 296 -3.25 -9.31 16.33
C PRO A 296 -3.91 -10.67 16.04
N TYR A 297 -4.05 -11.54 17.03
CA TYR A 297 -4.62 -12.89 16.87
C TYR A 297 -5.99 -12.91 16.17
N PHE A 298 -6.77 -11.83 16.32
CA PHE A 298 -8.12 -11.71 15.75
C PHE A 298 -8.17 -11.14 14.34
N ARG A 299 -7.01 -10.72 13.79
CA ARG A 299 -6.94 -10.09 12.46
C ARG A 299 -5.56 -10.24 11.84
N VAL A 300 -5.26 -11.45 11.35
CA VAL A 300 -3.98 -11.75 10.70
C VAL A 300 -4.10 -11.56 9.20
N THR A 301 -3.14 -10.85 8.59
CA THR A 301 -3.05 -10.67 7.14
C THR A 301 -1.61 -10.52 6.68
N HIS A 302 -1.30 -11.10 5.52
CA HIS A 302 0.04 -11.13 4.95
C HIS A 302 0.20 -10.22 3.72
N ILE A 303 -0.58 -9.14 3.64
CA ILE A 303 -0.54 -8.20 2.51
C ILE A 303 0.87 -7.62 2.28
N HIS A 304 1.62 -7.36 3.36
CA HIS A 304 2.98 -6.84 3.26
C HIS A 304 3.97 -7.86 2.70
N LYS A 305 3.69 -9.18 2.85
CA LYS A 305 4.55 -10.22 2.29
C LYS A 305 4.65 -10.12 0.77
N GLY A 306 3.53 -9.91 0.08
CA GLY A 306 3.56 -9.77 -1.38
C GLY A 306 4.42 -8.61 -1.87
N ILE A 307 4.47 -7.50 -1.11
CA ILE A 307 5.35 -6.35 -1.39
C ILE A 307 6.80 -6.71 -1.09
N CYS A 308 7.06 -7.35 0.05
CA CYS A 308 8.40 -7.79 0.44
C CYS A 308 8.98 -8.78 -0.59
N ASP A 309 8.21 -9.79 -0.99
CA ASP A 309 8.63 -10.76 -2.01
C ASP A 309 9.01 -10.06 -3.31
N ALA A 310 8.14 -9.16 -3.79
CA ALA A 310 8.38 -8.43 -5.03
C ALA A 310 9.63 -7.54 -4.99
N MET A 311 9.99 -7.04 -3.82
CA MET A 311 11.19 -6.24 -3.60
C MET A 311 12.39 -7.05 -3.10
N ASN A 312 12.31 -8.39 -3.12
CA ASN A 312 13.33 -9.30 -2.58
C ASN A 312 13.73 -9.02 -1.13
N ARG A 313 12.74 -8.69 -0.27
CA ARG A 313 12.93 -8.38 1.15
C ARG A 313 12.50 -9.54 2.04
N PRO A 314 13.22 -9.84 3.12
CA PRO A 314 12.74 -10.78 4.13
C PRO A 314 11.45 -10.28 4.79
N TYR A 315 10.54 -11.21 5.06
CA TYR A 315 9.28 -10.94 5.75
C TYR A 315 9.09 -11.90 6.91
N GLY A 316 8.85 -11.36 8.10
CA GLY A 316 8.46 -12.13 9.27
C GLY A 316 7.19 -11.60 9.89
N PHE A 317 6.53 -12.43 10.68
CA PHE A 317 5.38 -12.01 11.47
C PHE A 317 5.30 -12.75 12.80
N TYR A 318 4.87 -12.02 13.83
CA TYR A 318 4.63 -12.54 15.17
C TYR A 318 3.12 -12.50 15.44
N VAL A 319 2.46 -13.62 15.70
CA VAL A 319 1.04 -13.63 16.07
C VAL A 319 0.91 -13.42 17.56
N CYS A 320 0.48 -12.22 17.94
CA CYS A 320 0.29 -11.81 19.31
C CYS A 320 -0.97 -12.44 19.90
N PRO A 321 -0.89 -13.14 21.05
CA PRO A 321 -2.05 -13.69 21.73
C PRO A 321 -2.93 -12.58 22.36
N PRO A 322 -4.14 -12.92 22.86
CA PRO A 322 -4.98 -11.99 23.60
C PRO A 322 -4.25 -11.32 24.76
N GLY A 323 -4.46 -10.02 24.93
CA GLY A 323 -4.10 -9.30 26.14
C GLY A 323 -5.22 -9.37 27.19
N ASN A 324 -5.05 -8.64 28.30
CA ASN A 324 -5.99 -8.65 29.42
C ASN A 324 -7.29 -7.89 29.12
N GLU A 325 -7.26 -6.92 28.20
CA GLU A 325 -8.43 -6.14 27.83
C GLU A 325 -9.08 -6.68 26.56
N VAL A 326 -10.39 -6.53 26.44
CA VAL A 326 -11.14 -6.97 25.26
C VAL A 326 -10.62 -6.25 24.02
N GLY A 327 -10.22 -7.02 23.00
CA GLY A 327 -9.67 -6.50 21.74
C GLY A 327 -8.22 -6.03 21.83
N SER A 328 -7.55 -6.24 22.98
CA SER A 328 -6.10 -6.06 23.09
C SER A 328 -5.34 -7.34 22.78
N PHE A 329 -4.05 -7.20 22.56
CA PHE A 329 -3.10 -8.30 22.34
C PHE A 329 -1.75 -7.95 22.98
N VAL A 330 -0.87 -8.93 23.13
CA VAL A 330 0.37 -8.78 23.87
C VAL A 330 1.51 -9.51 23.18
N ILE A 331 2.74 -9.02 23.34
CA ILE A 331 3.95 -9.82 23.10
C ILE A 331 4.18 -10.65 24.35
N ASP A 332 3.97 -11.95 24.28
CA ASP A 332 4.05 -12.87 25.43
C ASP A 332 5.45 -13.47 25.64
N SER A 333 6.33 -13.37 24.64
CA SER A 333 7.70 -13.86 24.72
C SER A 333 8.67 -12.89 24.00
N MET A 334 9.47 -12.16 24.77
CA MET A 334 10.54 -11.32 24.19
C MET A 334 11.66 -12.17 23.60
N ALA A 335 11.92 -13.36 24.14
CA ALA A 335 12.92 -14.27 23.59
C ALA A 335 12.54 -14.77 22.18
N ASP A 336 11.26 -15.08 21.96
CA ASP A 336 10.75 -15.44 20.65
C ASP A 336 10.86 -14.28 19.65
N LEU A 337 10.53 -13.06 20.11
CA LEU A 337 10.66 -11.86 19.30
C LEU A 337 12.12 -11.63 18.90
N ASP A 338 13.05 -11.77 19.84
CA ASP A 338 14.48 -11.63 19.60
C ASP A 338 15.00 -12.65 18.59
N SER A 339 14.62 -13.91 18.73
CA SER A 339 14.97 -14.96 17.78
C SER A 339 14.49 -14.62 16.36
N MET A 340 13.30 -14.03 16.22
CA MET A 340 12.78 -13.62 14.92
C MET A 340 13.54 -12.40 14.35
N ILE A 341 13.90 -11.44 15.19
CA ILE A 341 14.71 -10.28 14.82
C ILE A 341 16.06 -10.74 14.27
N ASP A 342 16.75 -11.62 15.00
CA ASP A 342 18.07 -12.13 14.61
C ASP A 342 17.99 -12.91 13.28
N ARG A 343 17.02 -13.79 13.12
CA ARG A 343 16.79 -14.51 11.85
C ARG A 343 16.51 -13.57 10.67
N LEU A 344 15.78 -12.45 10.88
CA LEU A 344 15.51 -11.48 9.85
C LEU A 344 16.74 -10.68 9.46
N HIS A 345 17.61 -10.34 10.43
CA HIS A 345 18.91 -9.71 10.16
C HIS A 345 19.82 -10.63 9.35
N ASP A 346 19.93 -11.90 9.74
CA ASP A 346 20.74 -12.90 9.03
C ASP A 346 20.25 -13.08 7.58
N GLU A 347 18.95 -13.20 7.38
CA GLU A 347 18.36 -13.36 6.04
C GLU A 347 18.56 -12.10 5.19
N SER A 348 18.46 -10.91 5.78
CA SER A 348 18.74 -9.63 5.13
C SER A 348 20.20 -9.54 4.68
N GLY A 349 21.14 -9.97 5.52
CA GLY A 349 22.57 -10.05 5.20
C GLY A 349 22.85 -11.01 4.04
N ASN A 350 22.26 -12.21 4.06
CA ASN A 350 22.43 -13.23 3.03
C ASN A 350 21.93 -12.76 1.65
N ARG A 351 20.85 -12.00 1.59
CA ARG A 351 20.32 -11.44 0.33
C ARG A 351 21.21 -10.33 -0.26
N ASN A 352 22.02 -9.65 0.55
CA ASN A 352 23.04 -8.72 0.07
C ASN A 352 24.19 -9.45 -0.66
N ALA A 353 24.60 -10.60 -0.15
CA ALA A 353 25.71 -11.35 -0.72
C ALA A 353 25.35 -12.04 -2.07
N SER A 354 24.06 -12.11 -2.41
CA SER A 354 23.55 -12.81 -3.59
C SER A 354 23.21 -11.89 -4.76
N ASN A 355 23.27 -10.57 -4.58
CA ASN A 355 23.06 -9.52 -5.59
C ASN A 355 24.39 -8.86 -5.99
#